data_e120db6ece20572e80f25fff6462016f
#
_entry.id   e120db6ece20572e80f25fff6462016f
#
_cell.length_a   1.000
_cell.length_b   1.000
_cell.length_c   1.000
_cell.angle_alpha   90.00
_cell.angle_beta   90.00
_cell.angle_gamma   90.00
#
_symmetry.space_group_name_H-M   'P 1'
#
loop_
_entity.id
_entity.type
_entity.pdbx_description
1 polymer ?
#
loop_
_entity_poly.entity_id
_entity_poly.type
_entity_poly.pdbx_seq_one_letter_code
_entity_poly.pdbx_strand_id
1 'polypeptide(L)'
;TRGGVVYEWLVEIAKYTGWEYEFIGDSITQSIKNMEHNKYDLMGAVLKSPGFGENLYYPEHLMGYSYSLLIYNKNDQNIKGFDIKSLEGKTIGVFAKATDKIKRLNNVLEFNDIKSDIKYYGTSDEFESSLDNGEVDLLLVSDLFNKLADYNVELRFNSENCYIVARKEDPETSAKLNEAIKKIYAVNPNFGEALFQKYF
;
A
#
# COMPACT_ATOMS: atom_id res chain seq x y z
N THR A 1 -21.32 -5.28 -2.02
CA THR A 1 -20.61 -6.60 -2.02
C THR A 1 -19.24 -6.39 -1.41
N ARG A 2 -18.90 -7.16 -0.37
CA ARG A 2 -17.56 -7.16 0.20
C ARG A 2 -16.63 -7.92 -0.78
N GLY A 3 -15.44 -7.35 -1.09
CA GLY A 3 -14.47 -7.94 -2.01
C GLY A 3 -13.11 -7.26 -1.85
N GLY A 4 -12.13 -7.68 -2.63
CA GLY A 4 -10.75 -7.17 -2.62
C GLY A 4 -9.75 -8.16 -2.02
N VAL A 5 -8.47 -7.89 -2.27
CA VAL A 5 -7.36 -8.79 -1.91
C VAL A 5 -7.39 -9.16 -0.41
N VAL A 6 -7.50 -8.15 0.47
CA VAL A 6 -7.52 -8.38 1.93
C VAL A 6 -8.69 -9.24 2.36
N TYR A 7 -9.88 -8.97 1.78
CA TYR A 7 -11.09 -9.74 2.09
C TYR A 7 -10.91 -11.23 1.73
N GLU A 8 -10.41 -11.54 0.53
CA GLU A 8 -10.22 -12.93 0.10
C GLU A 8 -9.14 -13.63 0.93
N TRP A 9 -8.08 -12.92 1.32
CA TRP A 9 -7.09 -13.44 2.25
C TRP A 9 -7.71 -13.81 3.60
N LEU A 10 -8.53 -12.93 4.18
CA LEU A 10 -9.17 -13.19 5.47
C LEU A 10 -10.18 -14.35 5.39
N VAL A 11 -10.94 -14.46 4.29
CA VAL A 11 -11.82 -15.61 4.04
C VAL A 11 -11.03 -16.91 3.97
N GLU A 12 -9.86 -16.90 3.33
CA GLU A 12 -9.01 -18.10 3.28
C GLU A 12 -8.41 -18.44 4.64
N ILE A 13 -7.92 -17.45 5.39
CA ILE A 13 -7.42 -17.61 6.77
C ILE A 13 -8.49 -18.20 7.68
N ALA A 14 -9.75 -17.77 7.53
CA ALA A 14 -10.87 -18.29 8.33
C ALA A 14 -11.06 -19.81 8.21
N LYS A 15 -10.76 -20.41 7.06
CA LYS A 15 -10.85 -21.85 6.86
C LYS A 15 -9.90 -22.66 7.77
N TYR A 16 -8.78 -22.04 8.16
CA TYR A 16 -7.76 -22.66 9.00
C TYR A 16 -7.85 -22.28 10.48
N THR A 17 -8.48 -21.14 10.77
CA THR A 17 -8.56 -20.61 12.13
C THR A 17 -9.94 -20.76 12.76
N GLY A 18 -10.99 -20.86 11.94
CA GLY A 18 -12.38 -20.81 12.37
C GLY A 18 -12.83 -19.41 12.79
N TRP A 19 -12.08 -18.37 12.46
CA TRP A 19 -12.43 -16.99 12.83
C TRP A 19 -13.61 -16.46 12.04
N GLU A 20 -14.44 -15.70 12.73
CA GLU A 20 -15.47 -14.84 12.15
C GLU A 20 -15.02 -13.40 12.20
N TYR A 21 -15.27 -12.61 11.16
CA TYR A 21 -14.76 -11.25 11.04
C TYR A 21 -15.84 -10.19 11.06
N GLU A 22 -15.63 -9.17 11.85
CA GLU A 22 -16.24 -7.87 11.69
C GLU A 22 -15.29 -6.96 10.91
N PHE A 23 -15.75 -6.44 9.76
CA PHE A 23 -14.94 -5.59 8.90
C PHE A 23 -15.26 -4.12 9.15
N ILE A 24 -14.25 -3.36 9.51
CA ILE A 24 -14.36 -1.92 9.79
C ILE A 24 -13.49 -1.18 8.78
N GLY A 25 -14.07 -0.17 8.12
CA GLY A 25 -13.38 0.67 7.14
C GLY A 25 -12.90 1.96 7.80
N ASP A 26 -11.60 2.05 8.05
CA ASP A 26 -10.94 3.23 8.60
C ASP A 26 -9.76 3.66 7.71
N SER A 27 -9.27 4.89 7.92
CA SER A 27 -7.97 5.30 7.38
C SER A 27 -6.84 4.44 8.00
N ILE A 28 -5.74 4.28 7.28
CA ILE A 28 -4.56 3.53 7.77
C ILE A 28 -4.09 4.07 9.14
N THR A 29 -4.00 5.38 9.28
CA THR A 29 -3.59 6.03 10.54
C THR A 29 -4.54 5.70 11.69
N GLN A 30 -5.85 5.70 11.43
CA GLN A 30 -6.84 5.36 12.47
C GLN A 30 -6.81 3.87 12.81
N SER A 31 -6.66 3.00 11.80
CA SER A 31 -6.56 1.55 12.01
C SER A 31 -5.36 1.19 12.89
N ILE A 32 -4.20 1.83 12.68
CA ILE A 32 -3.01 1.61 13.53
C ILE A 32 -3.28 2.03 14.96
N LYS A 33 -3.84 3.23 15.18
CA LYS A 33 -4.23 3.68 16.53
C LYS A 33 -5.19 2.70 17.21
N ASN A 34 -6.15 2.16 16.45
CA ASN A 34 -7.11 1.21 16.96
C ASN A 34 -6.48 -0.16 17.29
N MET A 35 -5.48 -0.61 16.52
CA MET A 35 -4.65 -1.76 16.87
C MET A 35 -3.88 -1.53 18.16
N GLU A 36 -3.21 -0.39 18.31
CA GLU A 36 -2.47 -0.01 19.53
C GLU A 36 -3.35 0.10 20.77
N HIS A 37 -4.63 0.45 20.61
CA HIS A 37 -5.61 0.54 21.70
C HIS A 37 -6.45 -0.74 21.88
N ASN A 38 -6.02 -1.86 21.31
CA ASN A 38 -6.70 -3.16 21.41
C ASN A 38 -8.16 -3.18 20.91
N LYS A 39 -8.50 -2.31 19.98
CA LYS A 39 -9.84 -2.27 19.37
C LYS A 39 -9.97 -3.17 18.13
N TYR A 40 -8.86 -3.45 17.47
CA TYR A 40 -8.78 -4.33 16.31
C TYR A 40 -7.80 -5.46 16.57
N ASP A 41 -8.10 -6.64 16.06
CA ASP A 41 -7.25 -7.82 16.22
C ASP A 41 -6.32 -8.00 15.02
N LEU A 42 -6.79 -7.65 13.83
CA LEU A 42 -6.06 -7.80 12.57
C LEU A 42 -6.15 -6.52 11.74
N MET A 43 -5.13 -6.30 10.93
CA MET A 43 -5.13 -5.26 9.90
C MET A 43 -4.48 -5.82 8.64
N GLY A 44 -5.12 -5.61 7.48
CA GLY A 44 -4.60 -6.04 6.17
C GLY A 44 -3.90 -4.93 5.42
N ALA A 45 -3.16 -5.32 4.38
CA ALA A 45 -2.45 -4.42 3.47
C ALA A 45 -1.43 -3.50 4.16
N VAL A 46 -0.72 -4.01 5.17
CA VAL A 46 0.27 -3.24 5.93
C VAL A 46 1.66 -3.41 5.34
N LEU A 47 2.31 -2.30 5.02
CA LEU A 47 3.71 -2.27 4.60
C LEU A 47 4.62 -2.24 5.84
N LYS A 48 5.72 -2.97 5.79
CA LYS A 48 6.71 -3.00 6.87
C LYS A 48 7.73 -1.89 6.66
N SER A 49 7.58 -0.79 7.39
CA SER A 49 8.50 0.36 7.33
C SER A 49 9.11 0.66 8.70
N PRO A 50 10.36 1.13 8.78
CA PRO A 50 10.96 1.57 10.02
C PRO A 50 10.14 2.68 10.70
N GLY A 51 9.94 2.58 12.01
CA GLY A 51 9.15 3.57 12.77
C GLY A 51 7.64 3.49 12.59
N PHE A 52 7.15 2.48 11.84
CA PHE A 52 5.75 2.29 11.58
C PHE A 52 5.33 0.89 12.05
N GLY A 53 4.34 0.83 12.94
CA GLY A 53 3.80 -0.46 13.40
C GLY A 53 4.76 -1.29 14.26
N GLU A 54 5.57 -0.67 15.11
CA GLU A 54 6.50 -1.37 16.01
C GLU A 54 5.76 -2.31 16.99
N ASN A 55 4.50 -2.02 17.28
CA ASN A 55 3.61 -2.82 18.10
C ASN A 55 2.80 -3.86 17.30
N LEU A 56 3.07 -4.00 16.00
CA LEU A 56 2.42 -4.97 15.14
C LEU A 56 3.27 -6.24 15.02
N TYR A 57 2.60 -7.38 14.98
CA TYR A 57 3.19 -8.65 14.62
C TYR A 57 3.09 -8.88 13.11
N TYR A 58 4.21 -9.09 12.46
CA TYR A 58 4.33 -9.41 11.05
C TYR A 58 4.60 -10.92 10.90
N PRO A 59 3.70 -11.69 10.24
CA PRO A 59 3.93 -13.10 9.97
C PRO A 59 5.21 -13.36 9.15
N GLU A 60 5.70 -14.59 9.15
CA GLU A 60 6.85 -15.01 8.34
C GLU A 60 6.59 -14.87 6.83
N HIS A 61 5.37 -15.17 6.42
CA HIS A 61 4.94 -15.05 5.03
C HIS A 61 4.12 -13.77 4.81
N LEU A 62 4.43 -13.07 3.74
CA LEU A 62 3.72 -11.86 3.31
C LEU A 62 2.38 -12.22 2.63
N MET A 63 1.46 -11.27 2.55
CA MET A 63 0.24 -11.45 1.76
C MET A 63 0.46 -11.16 0.26
N GLY A 64 1.50 -10.43 -0.08
CA GLY A 64 1.85 -10.03 -1.44
C GLY A 64 2.83 -8.88 -1.46
N TYR A 65 2.91 -8.22 -2.62
CA TYR A 65 3.77 -7.05 -2.81
C TYR A 65 2.90 -5.84 -3.15
N SER A 66 3.30 -4.68 -2.66
CA SER A 66 2.77 -3.38 -3.07
C SER A 66 3.85 -2.61 -3.83
N TYR A 67 3.45 -1.81 -4.80
CA TYR A 67 4.36 -1.02 -5.63
C TYR A 67 4.16 0.47 -5.39
N SER A 68 5.23 1.23 -5.55
CA SER A 68 5.14 2.68 -5.66
C SER A 68 4.74 3.07 -7.08
N LEU A 69 3.80 3.99 -7.18
CA LEU A 69 3.27 4.48 -8.45
C LEU A 69 3.40 6.00 -8.51
N LEU A 70 3.75 6.51 -9.68
CA LEU A 70 3.46 7.90 -10.04
C LEU A 70 2.18 7.91 -10.86
N ILE A 71 1.17 8.63 -10.36
CA ILE A 71 -0.12 8.78 -11.02
C ILE A 71 -0.33 10.22 -11.48
N TYR A 72 -1.11 10.38 -12.54
CA TYR A 72 -1.45 11.67 -13.12
C TYR A 72 -2.90 11.70 -13.61
N ASN A 73 -3.44 12.90 -13.81
CA ASN A 73 -4.83 13.08 -14.25
C ASN A 73 -5.03 12.49 -15.66
N LYS A 74 -6.10 11.74 -15.87
CA LYS A 74 -6.44 11.10 -17.17
C LYS A 74 -6.54 12.09 -18.32
N ASN A 75 -6.86 13.33 -18.04
CA ASN A 75 -7.03 14.37 -19.06
C ASN A 75 -5.71 15.10 -19.38
N ASP A 76 -4.62 14.85 -18.65
CA ASP A 76 -3.32 15.45 -18.94
C ASP A 76 -2.69 14.77 -20.17
N GLN A 77 -2.50 15.56 -21.25
CA GLN A 77 -1.88 15.09 -22.49
C GLN A 77 -0.37 15.35 -22.55
N ASN A 78 0.19 16.02 -21.52
CA ASN A 78 1.61 16.36 -21.48
C ASN A 78 2.45 15.26 -20.81
N ILE A 79 1.80 14.32 -20.12
CA ILE A 79 2.44 13.16 -19.52
C ILE A 79 2.10 11.94 -20.39
N LYS A 80 3.13 11.20 -20.78
CA LYS A 80 2.99 9.97 -21.56
C LYS A 80 3.29 8.78 -20.69
N GLY A 81 2.29 7.97 -20.43
CA GLY A 81 2.42 6.80 -19.57
C GLY A 81 3.59 5.89 -19.96
N PHE A 82 4.37 5.50 -18.97
CA PHE A 82 5.57 4.69 -19.12
C PHE A 82 6.72 5.34 -19.91
N ASP A 83 6.73 6.68 -19.99
CA ASP A 83 7.83 7.46 -20.57
C ASP A 83 8.46 8.35 -19.49
N ILE A 84 9.45 7.85 -18.79
CA ILE A 84 10.10 8.54 -17.66
C ILE A 84 10.63 9.94 -18.06
N LYS A 85 10.94 10.17 -19.33
CA LYS A 85 11.37 11.49 -19.81
C LYS A 85 10.26 12.54 -19.74
N SER A 86 9.00 12.11 -19.71
CA SER A 86 7.85 13.02 -19.53
C SER A 86 7.79 13.65 -18.14
N LEU A 87 8.57 13.16 -17.17
CA LEU A 87 8.69 13.71 -15.82
C LEU A 87 9.59 14.95 -15.73
N GLU A 88 10.40 15.24 -16.76
CA GLU A 88 11.30 16.40 -16.76
C GLU A 88 10.53 17.72 -16.56
N GLY A 89 10.93 18.50 -15.55
CA GLY A 89 10.31 19.78 -15.18
C GLY A 89 8.92 19.66 -14.54
N LYS A 90 8.45 18.45 -14.20
CA LYS A 90 7.17 18.22 -13.56
C LYS A 90 7.23 18.37 -12.05
N THR A 91 6.11 18.73 -11.45
CA THR A 91 5.95 18.80 -9.99
C THR A 91 5.30 17.52 -9.48
N ILE A 92 5.96 16.82 -8.55
CA ILE A 92 5.50 15.57 -7.96
C ILE A 92 5.10 15.80 -6.51
N GLY A 93 3.83 15.59 -6.19
CA GLY A 93 3.32 15.62 -4.82
C GLY A 93 3.69 14.36 -4.06
N VAL A 94 4.16 14.51 -2.84
CA VAL A 94 4.53 13.40 -1.97
C VAL A 94 3.97 13.60 -0.55
N PHE A 95 3.54 12.51 0.07
CA PHE A 95 3.16 12.54 1.48
C PHE A 95 4.42 12.56 2.35
N ALA A 96 4.61 13.61 3.14
CA ALA A 96 5.88 13.91 3.84
C ALA A 96 6.38 12.75 4.74
N LYS A 97 5.46 11.93 5.28
CA LYS A 97 5.80 10.78 6.13
C LYS A 97 6.24 9.54 5.34
N ALA A 98 6.08 9.51 4.01
CA ALA A 98 6.46 8.38 3.15
C ALA A 98 7.95 8.42 2.78
N THR A 99 8.83 8.56 3.77
CA THR A 99 10.26 8.84 3.59
C THR A 99 10.98 7.83 2.71
N ASP A 100 10.71 6.54 2.86
CA ASP A 100 11.35 5.50 2.05
C ASP A 100 10.90 5.55 0.58
N LYS A 101 9.61 5.80 0.32
CA LYS A 101 9.10 5.97 -1.05
C LYS A 101 9.71 7.21 -1.72
N ILE A 102 9.82 8.32 -0.98
CA ILE A 102 10.45 9.56 -1.46
C ILE A 102 11.93 9.33 -1.80
N LYS A 103 12.66 8.67 -0.93
CA LYS A 103 14.07 8.32 -1.17
C LYS A 103 14.23 7.48 -2.45
N ARG A 104 13.35 6.50 -2.66
CA ARG A 104 13.40 5.64 -3.84
C ARG A 104 12.99 6.39 -5.11
N LEU A 105 12.01 7.30 -5.02
CA LEU A 105 11.66 8.19 -6.13
C LEU A 105 12.87 9.03 -6.53
N ASN A 106 13.53 9.68 -5.57
CA ASN A 106 14.71 10.50 -5.83
C ASN A 106 15.82 9.68 -6.52
N ASN A 107 16.07 8.43 -6.06
CA ASN A 107 17.05 7.55 -6.71
C ASN A 107 16.66 7.23 -8.17
N VAL A 108 15.36 7.03 -8.46
CA VAL A 108 14.89 6.77 -9.83
C VAL A 108 15.06 8.01 -10.71
N LEU A 109 14.72 9.18 -10.20
CA LEU A 109 14.89 10.44 -10.94
C LEU A 109 16.37 10.72 -11.21
N GLU A 110 17.23 10.59 -10.21
CA GLU A 110 18.68 10.78 -10.31
C GLU A 110 19.31 9.79 -11.30
N PHE A 111 18.97 8.50 -11.20
CA PHE A 111 19.48 7.46 -12.10
C PHE A 111 19.15 7.73 -13.57
N ASN A 112 18.03 8.36 -13.86
CA ASN A 112 17.57 8.67 -15.21
C ASN A 112 17.91 10.11 -15.66
N ASP A 113 18.62 10.88 -14.81
CA ASP A 113 18.97 12.30 -15.05
C ASP A 113 17.71 13.16 -15.33
N ILE A 114 16.68 12.98 -14.49
CA ILE A 114 15.41 13.72 -14.53
C ILE A 114 15.36 14.74 -13.40
N LYS A 115 15.01 15.96 -13.73
CA LYS A 115 14.80 17.07 -12.78
C LYS A 115 13.31 17.34 -12.63
N SER A 116 12.76 16.95 -11.47
CA SER A 116 11.38 17.23 -11.08
C SER A 116 11.34 17.96 -9.76
N ASP A 117 10.35 18.81 -9.57
CA ASP A 117 10.11 19.49 -8.29
C ASP A 117 9.31 18.59 -7.37
N ILE A 118 9.74 18.46 -6.11
CA ILE A 118 9.05 17.65 -5.11
C ILE A 118 8.29 18.54 -4.14
N LYS A 119 6.97 18.41 -4.10
CA LYS A 119 6.09 19.14 -3.18
C LYS A 119 5.60 18.22 -2.06
N TYR A 120 5.85 18.61 -0.81
CA TYR A 120 5.56 17.82 0.37
C TYR A 120 4.22 18.21 1.00
N TYR A 121 3.39 17.22 1.36
CA TYR A 121 2.10 17.40 2.02
C TYR A 121 2.09 16.73 3.39
N GLY A 122 1.53 17.44 4.38
CA GLY A 122 1.48 16.96 5.77
C GLY A 122 0.23 16.15 6.09
N THR A 123 -0.87 16.35 5.36
CA THR A 123 -2.16 15.68 5.53
C THR A 123 -2.57 14.90 4.30
N SER A 124 -3.36 13.83 4.48
CA SER A 124 -3.87 13.03 3.36
C SER A 124 -4.81 13.83 2.47
N ASP A 125 -5.66 14.68 3.07
CA ASP A 125 -6.67 15.42 2.32
C ASP A 125 -6.03 16.45 1.37
N GLU A 126 -5.03 17.21 1.84
CA GLU A 126 -4.28 18.13 1.00
C GLU A 126 -3.50 17.39 -0.10
N PHE A 127 -2.86 16.27 0.26
CA PHE A 127 -2.12 15.44 -0.67
C PHE A 127 -3.02 14.89 -1.78
N GLU A 128 -4.16 14.27 -1.42
CA GLU A 128 -5.05 13.66 -2.40
C GLU A 128 -5.74 14.70 -3.31
N SER A 129 -6.09 15.87 -2.79
CA SER A 129 -6.72 16.92 -3.58
C SER A 129 -5.77 17.71 -4.48
N SER A 130 -4.47 17.67 -4.21
CA SER A 130 -3.48 18.51 -4.89
C SER A 130 -3.37 18.22 -6.40
N LEU A 131 -3.55 16.97 -6.82
CA LEU A 131 -3.54 16.58 -8.23
C LEU A 131 -4.79 17.09 -8.96
N ASP A 132 -5.96 16.92 -8.34
CA ASP A 132 -7.24 17.35 -8.91
C ASP A 132 -7.33 18.88 -8.98
N ASN A 133 -6.71 19.59 -8.03
CA ASN A 133 -6.61 21.04 -8.00
C ASN A 133 -5.54 21.61 -8.95
N GLY A 134 -4.74 20.78 -9.61
CA GLY A 134 -3.66 21.21 -10.49
C GLY A 134 -2.47 21.84 -9.77
N GLU A 135 -2.30 21.57 -8.47
CA GLU A 135 -1.17 22.05 -7.68
C GLU A 135 0.12 21.28 -7.95
N VAL A 136 -0.02 20.05 -8.42
CA VAL A 136 1.05 19.16 -8.86
C VAL A 136 0.65 18.46 -10.15
N ASP A 137 1.62 17.99 -10.92
CA ASP A 137 1.39 17.23 -12.15
C ASP A 137 1.19 15.73 -11.85
N LEU A 138 1.86 15.21 -10.80
CA LEU A 138 1.79 13.80 -10.40
C LEU A 138 1.71 13.64 -8.90
N LEU A 139 1.22 12.47 -8.46
CA LEU A 139 1.31 12.03 -7.05
C LEU A 139 2.09 10.72 -6.93
N LEU A 140 2.90 10.64 -5.87
CA LEU A 140 3.55 9.40 -5.44
C LEU A 140 2.63 8.64 -4.49
N VAL A 141 2.04 7.56 -4.97
CA VAL A 141 1.11 6.70 -4.21
C VAL A 141 1.59 5.25 -4.16
N SER A 142 0.80 4.36 -3.57
CA SER A 142 0.93 2.91 -3.75
C SER A 142 -0.19 2.37 -4.64
N ASP A 143 -0.02 1.17 -5.16
CA ASP A 143 -1.08 0.44 -5.87
C ASP A 143 -2.28 0.09 -4.98
N LEU A 144 -2.17 0.30 -3.67
CA LEU A 144 -3.27 0.19 -2.71
C LEU A 144 -4.07 1.50 -2.55
N PHE A 145 -3.76 2.53 -3.35
CA PHE A 145 -4.45 3.80 -3.31
C PHE A 145 -5.91 3.64 -3.77
N ASN A 146 -6.86 4.01 -2.91
CA ASN A 146 -8.28 3.72 -3.09
C ASN A 146 -8.93 4.38 -4.33
N LYS A 147 -8.35 5.48 -4.82
CA LYS A 147 -8.80 6.21 -6.01
C LYS A 147 -7.98 5.90 -7.26
N LEU A 148 -7.15 4.85 -7.24
CA LEU A 148 -6.21 4.56 -8.34
C LEU A 148 -6.91 4.46 -9.71
N ALA A 149 -8.12 3.92 -9.76
CA ALA A 149 -8.90 3.77 -10.98
C ALA A 149 -9.29 5.10 -11.64
N ASP A 150 -9.20 6.23 -10.95
CA ASP A 150 -9.55 7.56 -11.46
C ASP A 150 -8.39 8.23 -12.20
N TYR A 151 -7.18 7.69 -12.11
CA TYR A 151 -5.95 8.26 -12.64
C TYR A 151 -5.26 7.33 -13.64
N ASN A 152 -4.32 7.88 -14.40
CA ASN A 152 -3.36 7.11 -15.20
C ASN A 152 -2.09 6.87 -14.38
N VAL A 153 -1.39 5.77 -14.69
CA VAL A 153 -0.09 5.45 -14.11
C VAL A 153 1.01 5.83 -15.09
N GLU A 154 1.93 6.67 -14.65
CA GLU A 154 3.13 7.02 -15.41
C GLU A 154 4.26 6.02 -15.16
N LEU A 155 4.52 5.72 -13.90
CA LEU A 155 5.63 4.88 -13.49
C LEU A 155 5.20 3.93 -12.38
N ARG A 156 5.62 2.67 -12.50
CA ARG A 156 5.53 1.65 -11.44
C ARG A 156 6.94 1.22 -11.06
N PHE A 157 7.28 1.36 -9.80
CA PHE A 157 8.61 1.04 -9.31
C PHE A 157 8.58 0.58 -7.86
N ASN A 158 9.69 0.04 -7.38
CA ASN A 158 9.90 -0.35 -5.99
C ASN A 158 8.79 -1.22 -5.40
N SER A 159 9.01 -2.53 -5.32
CA SER A 159 8.13 -3.42 -4.58
C SER A 159 8.42 -3.38 -3.08
N GLU A 160 7.37 -3.37 -2.27
CA GLU A 160 7.41 -3.45 -0.81
C GLU A 160 6.59 -4.64 -0.34
N ASN A 161 7.09 -5.35 0.67
CA ASN A 161 6.37 -6.47 1.26
C ASN A 161 5.10 -5.99 1.97
N CYS A 162 3.98 -6.62 1.64
CA CYS A 162 2.67 -6.32 2.18
C CYS A 162 2.17 -7.48 3.04
N TYR A 163 1.59 -7.17 4.21
CA TYR A 163 1.23 -8.16 5.23
C TYR A 163 -0.21 -8.00 5.71
N ILE A 164 -0.76 -9.11 6.21
CA ILE A 164 -1.82 -9.07 7.21
C ILE A 164 -1.11 -9.18 8.56
N VAL A 165 -1.38 -8.24 9.45
CA VAL A 165 -0.72 -8.14 10.75
C VAL A 165 -1.70 -8.35 11.89
N ALA A 166 -1.17 -8.80 13.03
CA ALA A 166 -1.90 -8.91 14.29
C ALA A 166 -1.27 -7.98 15.33
N ARG A 167 -1.87 -7.89 16.50
CA ARG A 167 -1.25 -7.19 17.65
C ARG A 167 -0.08 -8.01 18.17
N LYS A 168 1.04 -7.36 18.41
CA LYS A 168 2.23 -8.00 18.97
C LYS A 168 2.00 -8.52 20.40
N GLU A 169 1.14 -7.85 21.14
CA GLU A 169 0.78 -8.19 22.51
C GLU A 169 -0.24 -9.34 22.61
N ASP A 170 -0.73 -9.84 21.47
CA ASP A 170 -1.60 -11.01 21.40
C ASP A 170 -0.87 -12.19 20.73
N PRO A 171 -0.09 -12.97 21.47
CA PRO A 171 0.71 -14.06 20.92
C PRO A 171 -0.13 -15.21 20.38
N GLU A 172 -1.35 -15.41 20.90
CA GLU A 172 -2.24 -16.48 20.45
C GLU A 172 -2.77 -16.17 19.04
N THR A 173 -3.32 -14.97 18.83
CA THR A 173 -3.79 -14.52 17.51
C THR A 173 -2.62 -14.46 16.51
N SER A 174 -1.47 -13.95 16.94
CA SER A 174 -0.26 -13.89 16.13
C SER A 174 0.21 -15.27 15.65
N ALA A 175 0.26 -16.25 16.53
CA ALA A 175 0.65 -17.62 16.19
C ALA A 175 -0.37 -18.30 15.24
N LYS A 176 -1.67 -18.16 15.52
CA LYS A 176 -2.72 -18.69 14.66
C LYS A 176 -2.70 -18.09 13.26
N LEU A 177 -2.50 -16.76 13.16
CA LEU A 177 -2.36 -16.07 11.88
C LEU A 177 -1.18 -16.60 11.08
N ASN A 178 -0.01 -16.70 11.71
CA ASN A 178 1.21 -17.21 11.06
C ASN A 178 1.03 -18.62 10.53
N GLU A 179 0.50 -19.53 11.34
CA GLU A 179 0.25 -20.92 10.95
C GLU A 179 -0.80 -21.03 9.84
N ALA A 180 -1.85 -20.21 9.86
CA ALA A 180 -2.85 -20.21 8.79
C ALA A 180 -2.24 -19.78 7.46
N ILE A 181 -1.47 -18.69 7.43
CA ILE A 181 -0.81 -18.20 6.20
C ILE A 181 0.19 -19.24 5.68
N LYS A 182 0.97 -19.85 6.57
CA LYS A 182 1.90 -20.93 6.22
C LYS A 182 1.20 -22.12 5.56
N LYS A 183 0.05 -22.53 6.10
CA LYS A 183 -0.76 -23.62 5.51
C LYS A 183 -1.33 -23.25 4.15
N ILE A 184 -1.80 -22.01 3.98
CA ILE A 184 -2.27 -21.50 2.68
C ILE A 184 -1.18 -21.61 1.64
N TYR A 185 0.04 -21.14 1.94
CA TYR A 185 1.16 -21.24 1.01
C TYR A 185 1.66 -22.67 0.78
N ALA A 186 1.53 -23.55 1.77
CA ALA A 186 1.86 -24.98 1.58
C ALA A 186 0.91 -25.67 0.58
N VAL A 187 -0.36 -25.27 0.53
CA VAL A 187 -1.36 -25.78 -0.41
C VAL A 187 -1.32 -25.06 -1.75
N ASN A 188 -1.17 -23.75 -1.73
CA ASN A 188 -1.13 -22.91 -2.93
C ASN A 188 -0.01 -21.84 -2.82
N PRO A 189 1.22 -22.16 -3.27
CA PRO A 189 2.35 -21.25 -3.20
C PRO A 189 2.14 -19.90 -3.91
N ASN A 190 1.23 -19.86 -4.89
CA ASN A 190 0.95 -18.66 -5.68
C ASN A 190 -0.31 -17.90 -5.22
N PHE A 191 -0.87 -18.23 -4.04
CA PHE A 191 -2.15 -17.68 -3.60
C PHE A 191 -2.15 -16.14 -3.58
N GLY A 192 -1.15 -15.54 -2.93
CA GLY A 192 -1.02 -14.08 -2.85
C GLY A 192 -0.85 -13.42 -4.20
N GLU A 193 0.04 -13.95 -5.04
CA GLU A 193 0.28 -13.45 -6.41
C GLU A 193 -0.99 -13.51 -7.26
N ALA A 194 -1.70 -14.62 -7.25
CA ALA A 194 -2.93 -14.80 -8.01
C ALA A 194 -4.03 -13.81 -7.58
N LEU A 195 -4.13 -13.50 -6.29
CA LEU A 195 -5.06 -12.48 -5.81
C LEU A 195 -4.65 -11.07 -6.25
N PHE A 196 -3.37 -10.71 -6.19
CA PHE A 196 -2.92 -9.42 -6.70
C PHE A 196 -3.19 -9.27 -8.19
N GLN A 197 -2.88 -10.26 -9.01
CA GLN A 197 -3.19 -10.24 -10.46
C GLN A 197 -4.70 -10.15 -10.78
N LYS A 198 -5.55 -10.64 -9.88
CA LYS A 198 -7.01 -10.57 -10.03
C LYS A 198 -7.55 -9.15 -9.81
N TYR A 199 -6.91 -8.33 -8.97
CA TYR A 199 -7.43 -7.05 -8.52
C TYR A 199 -6.65 -5.84 -9.02
N PHE A 200 -5.43 -6.03 -9.54
CA PHE A 200 -4.51 -5.01 -10.04
C PHE A 200 -3.87 -5.40 -11.38
#